data_0ec9e99bb9744c133ef17d334c94c9ad
#
_entry.id   0ec9e99bb9744c133ef17d334c94c9ad
#
_cell.length_a   1.000
_cell.length_b   1.000
_cell.length_c   1.000
_cell.angle_alpha   90.00
_cell.angle_beta   90.00
_cell.angle_gamma   90.00
#
_symmetry.space_group_name_H-M   'P 1'
#
loop_
_entity.id
_entity.type
_entity.pdbx_description
1 polymer ?
#
loop_
_entity_poly.entity_id
_entity_poly.type
_entity_poly.pdbx_seq_one_letter_code
_entity_poly.pdbx_strand_id
1 'polypeptide(L)'
;MSLRIYYGGTFDPVHLGHLAIARAARDELQVAVRMLPAADPPHRAVPGATADQRFTMLSLAIGDEPGLLLDHRELDRAIRFPGRPSYTVDTLRELRGELGPSRPLAWLVGADSLLGLTHWHEWEALFGLAHFVVAERPGSPLQASVDGELGRALEGRWADNEQALFASPAGRILRLHHPLREESASAVRAQIAAGGPWRALLPPAVADYVAAHGLYRSPTP
;
A
#
# COMPACT_ATOMS: atom_id res chain seq x y z
N MET A 1 -8.36 -8.05 21.32
CA MET A 1 -8.22 -6.68 20.74
C MET A 1 -8.37 -6.78 19.23
N SER A 2 -9.01 -5.79 18.55
CA SER A 2 -9.20 -5.84 17.09
C SER A 2 -7.90 -5.46 16.37
N LEU A 3 -7.52 -6.23 15.34
CA LEU A 3 -6.44 -5.93 14.40
C LEU A 3 -6.70 -4.58 13.71
N ARG A 4 -5.65 -3.81 13.44
CA ARG A 4 -5.66 -2.62 12.61
C ARG A 4 -4.84 -2.88 11.36
N ILE A 5 -5.38 -2.60 10.19
CA ILE A 5 -4.68 -2.78 8.91
C ILE A 5 -4.55 -1.44 8.20
N TYR A 6 -3.34 -1.16 7.75
CA TYR A 6 -3.01 -0.02 6.90
C TYR A 6 -2.42 -0.49 5.58
N TYR A 7 -2.88 0.10 4.51
CA TYR A 7 -2.36 -0.12 3.17
C TYR A 7 -1.66 1.16 2.69
N GLY A 8 -0.35 1.21 2.91
CA GLY A 8 0.50 2.30 2.44
C GLY A 8 0.84 2.16 0.97
N GLY A 9 0.81 3.27 0.25
CA GLY A 9 1.19 3.26 -1.17
C GLY A 9 1.28 4.65 -1.76
N THR A 10 1.99 4.76 -2.90
CA THR A 10 2.06 6.03 -3.64
C THR A 10 0.71 6.35 -4.30
N PHE A 11 -0.02 5.34 -4.80
CA PHE A 11 -1.30 5.47 -5.50
C PHE A 11 -1.26 6.50 -6.64
N ASP A 12 -0.33 6.30 -7.58
CA ASP A 12 -0.01 7.24 -8.64
C ASP A 12 -0.25 6.67 -10.07
N PRO A 13 -1.53 6.54 -10.50
CA PRO A 13 -2.77 6.68 -9.74
C PRO A 13 -3.16 5.42 -8.95
N VAL A 14 -4.14 5.56 -8.07
CA VAL A 14 -4.90 4.42 -7.56
C VAL A 14 -5.61 3.73 -8.74
N HIS A 15 -5.62 2.39 -8.73
CA HIS A 15 -6.22 1.59 -9.81
C HIS A 15 -7.00 0.39 -9.25
N LEU A 16 -7.72 -0.32 -10.10
CA LEU A 16 -8.57 -1.45 -9.70
C LEU A 16 -7.80 -2.55 -8.97
N GLY A 17 -6.51 -2.77 -9.30
CA GLY A 17 -5.65 -3.71 -8.58
C GLY A 17 -5.41 -3.31 -7.11
N HIS A 18 -5.26 -2.01 -6.80
CA HIS A 18 -5.15 -1.55 -5.42
C HIS A 18 -6.44 -1.82 -4.64
N LEU A 19 -7.59 -1.52 -5.22
CA LEU A 19 -8.89 -1.78 -4.58
C LEU A 19 -9.13 -3.28 -4.38
N ALA A 20 -8.74 -4.12 -5.35
CA ALA A 20 -8.85 -5.57 -5.22
C ALA A 20 -8.03 -6.10 -4.03
N ILE A 21 -6.81 -5.61 -3.85
CA ILE A 21 -5.96 -5.95 -2.69
C ILE A 21 -6.61 -5.49 -1.37
N ALA A 22 -7.09 -4.26 -1.31
CA ALA A 22 -7.72 -3.72 -0.11
C ALA A 22 -9.00 -4.49 0.27
N ARG A 23 -9.83 -4.82 -0.73
CA ARG A 23 -11.04 -5.63 -0.57
C ARG A 23 -10.71 -7.04 -0.10
N ALA A 24 -9.75 -7.70 -0.73
CA ALA A 24 -9.31 -9.03 -0.34
C ALA A 24 -8.87 -9.07 1.13
N ALA A 25 -8.04 -8.12 1.55
CA ALA A 25 -7.60 -8.03 2.94
C ALA A 25 -8.76 -7.76 3.91
N ARG A 26 -9.69 -6.86 3.56
CA ARG A 26 -10.90 -6.58 4.33
C ARG A 26 -11.76 -7.85 4.51
N ASP A 27 -12.00 -8.54 3.40
CA ASP A 27 -12.94 -9.66 3.35
C ASP A 27 -12.34 -10.92 3.99
N GLU A 28 -11.05 -11.20 3.79
CA GLU A 28 -10.36 -12.35 4.39
C GLU A 28 -10.18 -12.15 5.90
N LEU A 29 -9.77 -10.95 6.33
CA LEU A 29 -9.46 -10.68 7.74
C LEU A 29 -10.65 -10.11 8.52
N GLN A 30 -11.78 -9.82 7.87
CA GLN A 30 -12.99 -9.26 8.47
C GLN A 30 -12.72 -7.97 9.29
N VAL A 31 -11.80 -7.12 8.79
CA VAL A 31 -11.44 -5.84 9.41
C VAL A 31 -11.36 -4.73 8.37
N ALA A 32 -11.67 -3.51 8.78
CA ALA A 32 -11.52 -2.35 7.90
C ALA A 32 -10.05 -2.10 7.53
N VAL A 33 -9.79 -1.82 6.25
CA VAL A 33 -8.47 -1.45 5.71
C VAL A 33 -8.38 0.07 5.58
N ARG A 34 -7.34 0.66 6.15
CA ARG A 34 -7.04 2.08 6.02
C ARG A 34 -6.02 2.28 4.90
N MET A 35 -6.47 2.90 3.82
CA MET A 35 -5.60 3.26 2.71
C MET A 35 -4.89 4.58 3.01
N LEU A 36 -3.57 4.55 2.96
CA LEU A 36 -2.69 5.62 3.43
C LEU A 36 -1.78 6.06 2.27
N PRO A 37 -2.10 7.19 1.60
CA PRO A 37 -1.29 7.69 0.50
C PRO A 37 0.02 8.30 1.02
N ALA A 38 1.15 7.84 0.45
CA ALA A 38 2.45 8.41 0.74
C ALA A 38 2.52 9.87 0.26
N ALA A 39 3.01 10.77 1.12
CA ALA A 39 3.17 12.17 0.75
C ALA A 39 4.34 12.34 -0.24
N ASP A 40 5.54 11.99 0.18
CA ASP A 40 6.78 12.12 -0.59
C ASP A 40 7.64 10.86 -0.40
N PRO A 41 7.44 9.83 -1.24
CA PRO A 41 8.12 8.55 -1.08
C PRO A 41 9.58 8.63 -1.56
N PRO A 42 10.57 8.59 -0.66
CA PRO A 42 11.98 8.83 -1.00
C PRO A 42 12.64 7.70 -1.82
N HIS A 43 12.03 6.51 -1.87
CA HIS A 43 12.59 5.37 -2.61
C HIS A 43 11.97 5.20 -4.01
N ARG A 44 11.15 6.14 -4.46
CA ARG A 44 10.50 6.09 -5.78
C ARG A 44 10.80 7.33 -6.58
N ALA A 45 10.68 7.21 -7.90
CA ALA A 45 10.70 8.39 -8.77
C ALA A 45 9.59 9.37 -8.34
N VAL A 46 9.83 10.66 -8.61
CA VAL A 46 8.84 11.71 -8.34
C VAL A 46 7.50 11.30 -8.96
N PRO A 47 6.40 11.28 -8.17
CA PRO A 47 5.08 10.94 -8.68
C PRO A 47 4.65 11.83 -9.83
N GLY A 48 3.88 11.28 -10.77
CA GLY A 48 3.33 12.05 -11.89
C GLY A 48 2.16 12.96 -11.50
N ALA A 49 1.58 12.74 -10.30
CA ALA A 49 0.55 13.58 -9.71
C ALA A 49 1.00 14.08 -8.33
N THR A 50 0.54 15.29 -7.94
CA THR A 50 0.84 15.84 -6.60
C THR A 50 0.25 14.97 -5.49
N ALA A 51 0.71 15.14 -4.26
CA ALA A 51 0.18 14.43 -3.10
C ALA A 51 -1.34 14.66 -2.94
N ASP A 52 -1.81 15.91 -3.10
CA ASP A 52 -3.23 16.27 -3.03
C ASP A 52 -4.05 15.63 -4.15
N GLN A 53 -3.52 15.58 -5.38
CA GLN A 53 -4.18 14.91 -6.50
C GLN A 53 -4.30 13.39 -6.23
N ARG A 54 -3.25 12.76 -5.70
CA ARG A 54 -3.26 11.33 -5.37
C ARG A 54 -4.22 11.02 -4.22
N PHE A 55 -4.29 11.91 -3.22
CA PHE A 55 -5.28 11.83 -2.15
C PHE A 55 -6.71 11.95 -2.68
N THR A 56 -6.97 12.94 -3.53
CA THR A 56 -8.28 13.14 -4.16
C THR A 56 -8.69 11.91 -4.98
N MET A 57 -7.79 11.38 -5.83
CA MET A 57 -8.06 10.17 -6.59
C MET A 57 -8.35 8.97 -5.69
N LEU A 58 -7.63 8.83 -4.57
CA LEU A 58 -7.87 7.74 -3.62
C LEU A 58 -9.22 7.90 -2.91
N SER A 59 -9.59 9.11 -2.53
CA SER A 59 -10.92 9.44 -1.97
C SER A 59 -12.04 9.09 -2.94
N LEU A 60 -11.91 9.47 -4.21
CA LEU A 60 -12.85 9.12 -5.27
C LEU A 60 -12.94 7.62 -5.52
N ALA A 61 -11.81 6.91 -5.40
CA ALA A 61 -11.75 5.46 -5.59
C ALA A 61 -12.45 4.68 -4.49
N ILE A 62 -12.32 5.14 -3.25
CA ILE A 62 -12.94 4.50 -2.07
C ILE A 62 -14.43 4.84 -2.00
N GLY A 63 -14.79 6.11 -2.25
CA GLY A 63 -16.17 6.59 -2.08
C GLY A 63 -16.71 6.23 -0.69
N ASP A 64 -17.93 5.73 -0.66
CA ASP A 64 -18.61 5.26 0.56
C ASP A 64 -18.49 3.72 0.75
N GLU A 65 -17.47 3.10 0.17
CA GLU A 65 -17.34 1.63 0.23
C GLU A 65 -17.10 1.16 1.68
N PRO A 66 -18.00 0.32 2.25
CA PRO A 66 -17.89 -0.14 3.62
C PRO A 66 -16.57 -0.89 3.87
N GLY A 67 -15.89 -0.54 4.95
CA GLY A 67 -14.66 -1.21 5.37
C GLY A 67 -13.39 -0.75 4.64
N LEU A 68 -13.48 0.21 3.72
CA LEU A 68 -12.34 0.95 3.20
C LEU A 68 -12.35 2.37 3.79
N LEU A 69 -11.25 2.76 4.39
CA LEU A 69 -11.10 4.05 5.06
C LEU A 69 -9.89 4.78 4.51
N LEU A 70 -9.94 6.10 4.52
CA LEU A 70 -8.82 6.94 4.12
C LEU A 70 -8.08 7.45 5.36
N ASP A 71 -6.74 7.42 5.32
CA ASP A 71 -5.89 7.98 6.35
C ASP A 71 -4.90 8.97 5.72
N HIS A 72 -4.90 10.21 6.16
CA HIS A 72 -4.12 11.31 5.55
C HIS A 72 -2.88 11.70 6.37
N ARG A 73 -2.50 10.92 7.39
CA ARG A 73 -1.41 11.26 8.33
C ARG A 73 -0.06 11.60 7.68
N GLU A 74 0.31 10.93 6.59
CA GLU A 74 1.57 11.23 5.91
C GLU A 74 1.52 12.59 5.21
N LEU A 75 0.36 12.96 4.64
CA LEU A 75 0.15 14.28 4.05
C LEU A 75 0.20 15.36 5.13
N ASP A 76 -0.51 15.16 6.25
CA ASP A 76 -0.47 16.09 7.38
C ASP A 76 0.94 16.28 7.93
N ARG A 77 1.69 15.16 8.02
CA ARG A 77 3.09 15.19 8.44
C ARG A 77 3.95 16.00 7.48
N ALA A 78 3.77 15.82 6.17
CA ALA A 78 4.50 16.58 5.16
C ALA A 78 4.18 18.09 5.19
N ILE A 79 2.94 18.46 5.45
CA ILE A 79 2.54 19.85 5.65
C ILE A 79 3.20 20.43 6.91
N ARG A 80 3.20 19.66 8.01
CA ARG A 80 3.79 20.09 9.29
C ARG A 80 5.32 20.18 9.25
N PHE A 81 5.97 19.33 8.47
CA PHE A 81 7.43 19.22 8.36
C PHE A 81 7.86 19.20 6.88
N PRO A 82 7.78 20.33 6.16
CA PRO A 82 8.14 20.40 4.75
C PRO A 82 9.56 19.93 4.48
N GLY A 83 9.75 19.13 3.41
CA GLY A 83 11.05 18.62 2.99
C GLY A 83 11.57 17.40 3.78
N ARG A 84 10.82 16.94 4.80
CA ARG A 84 11.17 15.71 5.51
C ARG A 84 10.64 14.49 4.73
N PRO A 85 11.49 13.51 4.39
CA PRO A 85 11.06 12.29 3.74
C PRO A 85 10.00 11.53 4.55
N SER A 86 9.06 10.88 3.87
CA SER A 86 8.04 10.06 4.51
C SER A 86 8.47 8.59 4.50
N TYR A 87 8.91 8.08 5.65
CA TYR A 87 9.31 6.69 5.81
C TYR A 87 8.22 5.87 6.49
N THR A 88 8.03 4.63 6.03
CA THR A 88 7.06 3.70 6.65
C THR A 88 7.35 3.45 8.13
N VAL A 89 8.61 3.39 8.52
CA VAL A 89 9.00 3.19 9.93
C VAL A 89 8.50 4.31 10.82
N ASP A 90 8.56 5.57 10.37
CA ASP A 90 8.04 6.72 11.11
C ASP A 90 6.52 6.63 11.27
N THR A 91 5.83 6.26 10.20
CA THR A 91 4.37 6.05 10.21
C THR A 91 3.97 4.94 11.19
N LEU A 92 4.68 3.81 11.17
CA LEU A 92 4.40 2.72 12.10
C LEU A 92 4.72 3.07 13.56
N ARG A 93 5.77 3.86 13.83
CA ARG A 93 6.08 4.37 15.16
C ARG A 93 4.99 5.32 15.69
N GLU A 94 4.49 6.20 14.85
CA GLU A 94 3.36 7.08 15.15
C GLU A 94 2.11 6.25 15.49
N LEU A 95 1.76 5.29 14.64
CA LEU A 95 0.65 4.38 14.88
C LEU A 95 0.80 3.56 16.18
N ARG A 96 2.00 3.13 16.52
CA ARG A 96 2.28 2.45 17.78
C ARG A 96 2.07 3.38 18.98
N GLY A 97 2.46 4.64 18.88
CA GLY A 97 2.19 5.65 19.91
C GLY A 97 0.68 5.82 20.18
N GLU A 98 -0.13 5.83 19.13
CA GLU A 98 -1.59 5.97 19.24
C GLU A 98 -2.29 4.69 19.74
N LEU A 99 -1.90 3.54 19.19
CA LEU A 99 -2.59 2.27 19.42
C LEU A 99 -2.12 1.54 20.68
N GLY A 100 -0.97 1.94 21.19
CA GLY A 100 -0.28 1.26 22.29
C GLY A 100 0.51 0.02 21.84
N PRO A 101 1.36 -0.53 22.74
CA PRO A 101 2.31 -1.59 22.38
C PRO A 101 1.66 -2.96 22.12
N SER A 102 0.47 -3.20 22.65
CA SER A 102 -0.15 -4.55 22.63
C SER A 102 -1.17 -4.74 21.51
N ARG A 103 -1.63 -3.68 20.83
CA ARG A 103 -2.67 -3.83 19.81
C ARG A 103 -2.09 -4.41 18.52
N PRO A 104 -2.69 -5.48 17.97
CA PRO A 104 -2.27 -6.01 16.67
C PRO A 104 -2.36 -4.93 15.57
N LEU A 105 -1.26 -4.74 14.85
CA LEU A 105 -1.12 -3.79 13.76
C LEU A 105 -0.54 -4.50 12.55
N ALA A 106 -1.15 -4.37 11.38
CA ALA A 106 -0.66 -4.94 10.13
C ALA A 106 -0.45 -3.87 9.07
N TRP A 107 0.60 -4.07 8.27
CA TRP A 107 0.95 -3.29 7.10
C TRP A 107 0.73 -4.14 5.85
N LEU A 108 -0.20 -3.73 4.99
CA LEU A 108 -0.54 -4.42 3.76
C LEU A 108 0.40 -3.96 2.65
N VAL A 109 1.01 -4.91 1.95
CA VAL A 109 1.97 -4.67 0.86
C VAL A 109 1.73 -5.63 -0.30
N GLY A 110 2.14 -5.23 -1.49
CA GLY A 110 2.32 -6.18 -2.60
C GLY A 110 3.60 -6.99 -2.43
N ALA A 111 3.65 -8.16 -3.04
CA ALA A 111 4.82 -9.05 -3.04
C ALA A 111 6.11 -8.36 -3.48
N ASP A 112 6.05 -7.52 -4.54
CA ASP A 112 7.21 -6.76 -5.02
C ASP A 112 7.77 -5.81 -3.96
N SER A 113 6.89 -5.21 -3.14
CA SER A 113 7.29 -4.33 -2.05
C SER A 113 7.93 -5.10 -0.90
N LEU A 114 7.45 -6.30 -0.59
CA LEU A 114 8.08 -7.19 0.40
C LEU A 114 9.47 -7.62 -0.08
N LEU A 115 9.61 -8.02 -1.33
CA LEU A 115 10.91 -8.43 -1.90
C LEU A 115 11.92 -7.29 -1.93
N GLY A 116 11.46 -6.04 -2.09
CA GLY A 116 12.28 -4.84 -2.03
C GLY A 116 12.44 -4.24 -0.64
N LEU A 117 12.02 -4.92 0.43
CA LEU A 117 11.93 -4.36 1.78
C LEU A 117 13.28 -3.89 2.33
N THR A 118 14.37 -4.57 1.98
CA THR A 118 15.74 -4.21 2.40
C THR A 118 16.19 -2.82 1.95
N HIS A 119 15.51 -2.22 0.96
CA HIS A 119 15.77 -0.85 0.53
C HIS A 119 14.97 0.19 1.34
N TRP A 120 14.10 -0.25 2.27
CA TRP A 120 13.32 0.68 3.08
C TRP A 120 14.14 1.14 4.29
N HIS A 121 13.95 2.39 4.66
CA HIS A 121 14.65 2.96 5.81
C HIS A 121 14.31 2.19 7.10
N GLU A 122 15.34 1.76 7.82
CA GLU A 122 15.23 0.94 9.04
C GLU A 122 14.31 -0.29 8.87
N TRP A 123 14.39 -0.97 7.74
CA TRP A 123 13.48 -2.03 7.34
C TRP A 123 13.34 -3.17 8.38
N GLU A 124 14.42 -3.54 9.09
CA GLU A 124 14.37 -4.58 10.12
C GLU A 124 13.45 -4.20 11.29
N ALA A 125 13.42 -2.91 11.66
CA ALA A 125 12.58 -2.40 12.74
C ALA A 125 11.08 -2.57 12.44
N LEU A 126 10.68 -2.66 11.16
CA LEU A 126 9.29 -2.78 10.76
C LEU A 126 8.63 -4.02 11.33
N PHE A 127 9.36 -5.16 11.44
CA PHE A 127 8.83 -6.40 12.00
C PHE A 127 8.53 -6.30 13.51
N GLY A 128 9.20 -5.41 14.22
CA GLY A 128 8.88 -5.11 15.61
C GLY A 128 7.66 -4.18 15.77
N LEU A 129 7.28 -3.49 14.72
CA LEU A 129 6.21 -2.48 14.74
C LEU A 129 4.89 -3.00 14.18
N ALA A 130 4.91 -3.88 13.19
CA ALA A 130 3.71 -4.38 12.54
C ALA A 130 3.86 -5.83 12.06
N HIS A 131 2.74 -6.50 11.82
CA HIS A 131 2.66 -7.66 10.94
C HIS A 131 2.72 -7.18 9.48
N PHE A 132 3.06 -8.09 8.57
CA PHE A 132 2.90 -7.86 7.14
C PHE A 132 1.78 -8.74 6.58
N VAL A 133 0.86 -8.12 5.85
CA VAL A 133 -0.12 -8.84 5.02
C VAL A 133 0.32 -8.66 3.58
N VAL A 134 0.54 -9.76 2.88
CA VAL A 134 1.19 -9.75 1.56
C VAL A 134 0.23 -10.19 0.49
N ALA A 135 -0.02 -9.28 -0.44
CA ALA A 135 -0.81 -9.53 -1.63
C ALA A 135 0.10 -9.98 -2.78
N GLU A 136 -0.13 -11.20 -3.30
CA GLU A 136 0.58 -11.70 -4.47
C GLU A 136 -0.16 -11.34 -5.74
N ARG A 137 0.61 -11.09 -6.81
CA ARG A 137 0.08 -11.02 -8.17
C ARG A 137 0.25 -12.37 -8.85
N PRO A 138 -0.57 -12.72 -9.85
CA PRO A 138 -0.32 -13.88 -10.69
C PRO A 138 1.12 -13.85 -11.23
N GLY A 139 1.86 -14.95 -11.05
CA GLY A 139 3.26 -15.05 -11.46
C GLY A 139 4.28 -14.37 -10.51
N SER A 140 3.87 -13.94 -9.32
CA SER A 140 4.78 -13.36 -8.32
C SER A 140 5.78 -14.40 -7.80
N PRO A 141 7.08 -14.04 -7.66
CA PRO A 141 8.14 -14.98 -7.27
C PRO A 141 8.22 -15.26 -5.76
N LEU A 142 7.24 -14.89 -4.93
CA LEU A 142 7.26 -15.24 -3.49
C LEU A 142 7.26 -16.76 -3.21
N GLN A 143 7.01 -17.58 -4.23
CA GLN A 143 7.15 -19.05 -4.14
C GLN A 143 8.59 -19.52 -4.33
N ALA A 144 9.47 -18.71 -4.90
CA ALA A 144 10.90 -18.95 -4.90
C ALA A 144 11.47 -18.58 -3.53
N SER A 145 12.42 -19.38 -3.04
CA SER A 145 13.11 -19.08 -1.78
C SER A 145 13.67 -17.66 -1.84
N VAL A 146 13.28 -16.82 -0.88
CA VAL A 146 13.89 -15.50 -0.71
C VAL A 146 15.20 -15.72 0.01
N ASP A 147 16.31 -15.57 -0.71
CA ASP A 147 17.65 -15.75 -0.18
C ASP A 147 18.22 -14.48 0.49
N GLY A 148 19.36 -14.62 1.13
CA GLY A 148 20.10 -13.48 1.66
C GLY A 148 19.54 -12.95 2.99
N GLU A 149 19.69 -11.64 3.18
CA GLU A 149 19.35 -10.95 4.42
C GLU A 149 17.83 -10.95 4.66
N LEU A 150 17.06 -10.67 3.61
CA LEU A 150 15.60 -10.70 3.67
C LEU A 150 15.10 -12.11 4.02
N GLY A 151 15.64 -13.16 3.35
CA GLY A 151 15.24 -14.55 3.63
C GLY A 151 15.39 -14.90 5.11
N ARG A 152 16.55 -14.58 5.71
CA ARG A 152 16.78 -14.77 7.16
C ARG A 152 15.79 -13.99 8.02
N ALA A 153 15.48 -12.77 7.62
CA ALA A 153 14.51 -11.94 8.37
C ALA A 153 13.07 -12.47 8.26
N LEU A 154 12.71 -13.15 7.18
CA LEU A 154 11.37 -13.73 6.99
C LEU A 154 11.21 -15.11 7.66
N GLU A 155 12.30 -15.76 8.01
CA GLU A 155 12.30 -17.12 8.59
C GLU A 155 11.49 -17.17 9.89
N GLY A 156 10.60 -18.17 10.01
CA GLY A 156 9.74 -18.36 11.17
C GLY A 156 8.65 -17.31 11.39
N ARG A 157 8.49 -16.35 10.47
CA ARG A 157 7.46 -15.30 10.60
C ARG A 157 6.17 -15.61 9.85
N TRP A 158 6.20 -16.50 8.86
CA TRP A 158 5.01 -16.85 8.12
C TRP A 158 3.92 -17.43 9.02
N ALA A 159 2.72 -16.92 8.88
CA ALA A 159 1.54 -17.36 9.60
C ALA A 159 0.73 -18.31 8.71
N ASP A 160 0.26 -19.42 9.29
CA ASP A 160 -0.57 -20.41 8.60
C ASP A 160 -2.02 -19.92 8.43
N ASN A 161 -2.43 -18.98 9.28
CA ASN A 161 -3.79 -18.42 9.28
C ASN A 161 -3.81 -17.02 9.91
N GLU A 162 -4.96 -16.35 9.75
CA GLU A 162 -5.19 -14.99 10.24
C GLU A 162 -5.19 -14.89 11.77
N GLN A 163 -5.51 -15.96 12.51
CA GLN A 163 -5.56 -15.96 13.97
C GLN A 163 -4.19 -15.58 14.57
N ALA A 164 -3.10 -15.93 13.88
CA ALA A 164 -1.75 -15.58 14.32
C ALA A 164 -1.51 -14.07 14.37
N LEU A 165 -2.21 -13.27 13.54
CA LEU A 165 -2.13 -11.80 13.56
C LEU A 165 -2.88 -11.20 14.75
N PHE A 166 -3.90 -11.86 15.25
CA PHE A 166 -4.66 -11.39 16.41
C PHE A 166 -4.00 -11.76 17.75
N ALA A 167 -3.11 -12.76 17.74
CA ALA A 167 -2.47 -13.30 18.92
C ALA A 167 -1.24 -12.50 19.41
N SER A 168 -0.66 -11.65 18.54
CA SER A 168 0.53 -10.85 18.87
C SER A 168 0.42 -9.45 18.28
N PRO A 169 1.18 -8.46 18.79
CA PRO A 169 1.09 -7.10 18.29
C PRO A 169 1.73 -6.90 16.92
N ALA A 170 2.77 -7.68 16.56
CA ALA A 170 3.58 -7.49 15.35
C ALA A 170 4.40 -8.75 15.02
N GLY A 171 5.14 -8.73 13.91
CA GLY A 171 6.21 -9.67 13.58
C GLY A 171 5.78 -10.89 12.76
N ARG A 172 4.50 -11.09 12.48
CA ARG A 172 4.01 -12.17 11.60
C ARG A 172 3.85 -11.67 10.18
N ILE A 173 3.84 -12.62 9.24
CA ILE A 173 3.61 -12.37 7.82
C ILE A 173 2.51 -13.30 7.36
N LEU A 174 1.43 -12.74 6.81
CA LEU A 174 0.32 -13.50 6.26
C LEU A 174 0.21 -13.25 4.77
N ARG A 175 0.06 -14.32 4.00
CA ARG A 175 -0.22 -14.26 2.57
C ARG A 175 -1.73 -14.24 2.36
N LEU A 176 -2.23 -13.29 1.53
CA LEU A 176 -3.61 -13.29 1.08
C LEU A 176 -3.83 -14.38 0.03
N HIS A 177 -4.96 -15.10 0.12
CA HIS A 177 -5.27 -16.26 -0.73
C HIS A 177 -6.13 -15.92 -1.94
N HIS A 178 -6.64 -14.70 -2.04
CA HIS A 178 -7.53 -14.32 -3.14
C HIS A 178 -6.77 -14.03 -4.45
N PRO A 179 -7.32 -14.41 -5.61
CA PRO A 179 -6.75 -14.06 -6.90
C PRO A 179 -6.77 -12.53 -7.06
N LEU A 180 -5.62 -11.95 -7.36
CA LEU A 180 -5.45 -10.51 -7.48
C LEU A 180 -5.34 -10.12 -8.94
N ARG A 181 -5.62 -8.85 -9.22
CA ARG A 181 -5.54 -8.26 -10.54
C ARG A 181 -4.10 -7.91 -10.92
N GLU A 182 -3.82 -7.86 -12.23
CA GLU A 182 -2.47 -7.62 -12.75
C GLU A 182 -2.14 -6.12 -12.93
N GLU A 183 -3.12 -5.21 -12.75
CA GLU A 183 -2.91 -3.79 -12.98
C GLU A 183 -1.77 -3.22 -12.15
N SER A 184 -0.97 -2.37 -12.77
CA SER A 184 0.06 -1.59 -12.08
C SER A 184 -0.05 -0.11 -12.44
N ALA A 185 0.31 0.77 -11.50
CA ALA A 185 0.32 2.21 -11.74
C ALA A 185 1.23 2.58 -12.92
N SER A 186 2.36 1.90 -13.10
CA SER A 186 3.27 2.12 -14.22
C SER A 186 2.61 1.78 -15.56
N ALA A 187 1.90 0.64 -15.64
CA ALA A 187 1.17 0.27 -16.85
C ALA A 187 0.05 1.26 -17.17
N VAL A 188 -0.68 1.73 -16.14
CA VAL A 188 -1.71 2.76 -16.32
C VAL A 188 -1.11 4.05 -16.88
N ARG A 189 -0.03 4.56 -16.29
CA ARG A 189 0.64 5.79 -16.78
C ARG A 189 1.16 5.63 -18.20
N ALA A 190 1.77 4.49 -18.53
CA ALA A 190 2.25 4.20 -19.87
C ALA A 190 1.10 4.20 -20.90
N GLN A 191 -0.04 3.60 -20.56
CA GLN A 191 -1.21 3.61 -21.45
C GLN A 191 -1.81 5.01 -21.62
N ILE A 192 -1.85 5.84 -20.56
CA ILE A 192 -2.30 7.23 -20.66
C ILE A 192 -1.39 8.02 -21.60
N ALA A 193 -0.07 7.91 -21.42
CA ALA A 193 0.91 8.59 -22.25
C ALA A 193 0.83 8.18 -23.73
N ALA A 194 0.50 6.91 -24.00
CA ALA A 194 0.34 6.35 -25.35
C ALA A 194 -1.07 6.55 -25.94
N GLY A 195 -2.02 7.13 -25.21
CA GLY A 195 -3.42 7.27 -25.67
C GLY A 195 -4.19 5.93 -25.74
N GLY A 196 -3.74 4.90 -25.00
CA GLY A 196 -4.33 3.57 -24.99
C GLY A 196 -5.62 3.46 -24.13
N PRO A 197 -6.18 2.25 -23.96
CA PRO A 197 -7.47 2.03 -23.27
C PRO A 197 -7.34 1.98 -21.72
N TRP A 198 -6.69 2.95 -21.12
CA TRP A 198 -6.37 3.02 -19.70
C TRP A 198 -7.58 3.17 -18.76
N ARG A 199 -8.71 3.73 -19.26
CA ARG A 199 -9.89 4.01 -18.42
C ARG A 199 -10.45 2.75 -17.74
N ALA A 200 -10.37 1.60 -18.42
CA ALA A 200 -10.83 0.31 -17.87
C ALA A 200 -9.98 -0.21 -16.69
N LEU A 201 -8.81 0.36 -16.46
CA LEU A 201 -7.91 -0.02 -15.36
C LEU A 201 -8.17 0.76 -14.07
N LEU A 202 -8.99 1.83 -14.16
CA LEU A 202 -9.27 2.74 -13.06
C LEU A 202 -10.75 2.69 -12.64
N PRO A 203 -11.07 3.02 -11.38
CA PRO A 203 -12.44 3.37 -11.02
C PRO A 203 -12.95 4.52 -11.90
N PRO A 204 -14.24 4.52 -12.32
CA PRO A 204 -14.76 5.54 -13.25
C PRO A 204 -14.50 6.98 -12.79
N ALA A 205 -14.76 7.30 -11.51
CA ALA A 205 -14.54 8.64 -10.96
C ALA A 205 -13.06 9.06 -10.99
N VAL A 206 -12.13 8.10 -10.77
CA VAL A 206 -10.69 8.36 -10.90
C VAL A 206 -10.30 8.60 -12.36
N ALA A 207 -10.86 7.81 -13.28
CA ALA A 207 -10.60 7.99 -14.71
C ALA A 207 -11.09 9.37 -15.22
N ASP A 208 -12.24 9.82 -14.74
CA ASP A 208 -12.77 11.15 -15.07
C ASP A 208 -11.88 12.25 -14.49
N TYR A 209 -11.43 12.11 -13.25
CA TYR A 209 -10.50 13.05 -12.61
C TYR A 209 -9.17 13.14 -13.37
N VAL A 210 -8.56 12.02 -13.72
CA VAL A 210 -7.32 11.96 -14.52
C VAL A 210 -7.49 12.66 -15.85
N ALA A 211 -8.61 12.41 -16.55
CA ALA A 211 -8.90 13.04 -17.84
C ALA A 211 -9.11 14.55 -17.72
N ALA A 212 -9.88 15.01 -16.73
CA ALA A 212 -10.20 16.42 -16.50
C ALA A 212 -8.95 17.26 -16.17
N HIS A 213 -7.98 16.67 -15.42
CA HIS A 213 -6.76 17.35 -15.01
C HIS A 213 -5.57 17.09 -15.95
N GLY A 214 -5.76 16.32 -17.03
CA GLY A 214 -4.70 16.03 -18.00
C GLY A 214 -3.50 15.28 -17.41
N LEU A 215 -3.70 14.50 -16.32
CA LEU A 215 -2.61 13.83 -15.61
C LEU A 215 -1.98 12.73 -16.47
N TYR A 216 -0.68 12.53 -16.28
CA TYR A 216 0.12 11.46 -16.90
C TYR A 216 0.21 11.49 -18.44
N ARG A 217 -0.23 12.55 -19.08
CA ARG A 217 -0.06 12.73 -20.52
C ARG A 217 1.38 13.08 -20.84
N SER A 218 1.87 12.62 -21.99
CA SER A 218 3.13 13.16 -22.52
C SER A 218 2.98 14.66 -22.76
N PRO A 219 4.02 15.49 -22.51
CA PRO A 219 4.00 16.88 -22.94
C PRO A 219 3.66 16.93 -24.42
N THR A 220 2.70 17.75 -24.79
CA THR A 220 2.45 18.04 -26.22
C THR A 220 3.69 18.74 -26.77
N PRO A 221 4.25 18.31 -27.91
CA PRO A 221 5.43 18.90 -28.51
C PRO A 221 5.23 20.39 -28.87
#